data_186bdf457cadb2ab524e007f2488c035
#
_entry.id   186bdf457cadb2ab524e007f2488c035
#
_cell.length_a   1.000
_cell.length_b   1.000
_cell.length_c   1.000
_cell.angle_alpha   90.00
_cell.angle_beta   90.00
_cell.angle_gamma   90.00
#
_symmetry.space_group_name_H-M   'P 1'
#
loop_
_entity.id
_entity.type
_entity.pdbx_description
1 polymer ?
#
loop_
_entity_poly.entity_id
_entity_poly.type
_entity_poly.pdbx_seq_one_letter_code
_entity_poly.pdbx_strand_id
1 'polypeptide(L)'
;MERLRVLELYSGIGGMHYALEESGVPFQVVAAIDINTTANKIYSHNFPNTPVWNKNIEGITVDDLNKLSCDLLLMSPPCQPFTRLGLKGDVSDARTKSFLYILDLLPRMNKLPNFVLVENVKGFETSSARENLVKTLTNCGYSFQEIMISPTSVGIPNSRLRYFLVAKFSTLKVLDAFPYSPESYSPKKPAVLSPLLLSNCQPEEELQDGHVFCKVETTMDEQKKLKQNSDLSLRQIQDFLEPHVDVNMERYLLPPKTLLRYALLLDIVCPTYRRSNCFTKGYGRYVEGTGSVLQCSTETEVESVFRGLDQHTEEERLQRLLKLQLRYFTPREVANIMGFPPSFNFPEQISTKQRYKVLGNSLNVTVVAKLLCLLVSLD
;
A
#
# COMPACT_ATOMS: atom_id res chain seq x y z
N MET A 1 -12.61 12.04 -23.62
CA MET A 1 -11.70 10.87 -23.53
C MET A 1 -12.56 9.61 -23.42
N GLU A 2 -12.28 8.58 -24.20
CA GLU A 2 -12.93 7.28 -24.00
C GLU A 2 -12.54 6.71 -22.62
N ARG A 3 -13.46 5.91 -22.04
CA ARG A 3 -13.18 5.27 -20.74
C ARG A 3 -12.14 4.17 -20.91
N LEU A 4 -11.07 4.20 -20.13
CA LEU A 4 -10.09 3.11 -20.10
C LEU A 4 -10.74 1.82 -19.59
N ARG A 5 -10.57 0.74 -20.32
CA ARG A 5 -10.96 -0.60 -19.90
C ARG A 5 -9.88 -1.16 -18.97
N VAL A 6 -10.22 -1.39 -17.72
CA VAL A 6 -9.26 -1.75 -16.68
C VAL A 6 -9.43 -3.20 -16.26
N LEU A 7 -8.34 -3.96 -16.23
CA LEU A 7 -8.27 -5.29 -15.61
C LEU A 7 -7.48 -5.20 -14.30
N GLU A 8 -8.11 -5.61 -13.20
CA GLU A 8 -7.45 -5.74 -11.91
C GLU A 8 -7.10 -7.20 -11.61
N LEU A 9 -5.83 -7.52 -11.47
CA LEU A 9 -5.33 -8.80 -10.98
C LEU A 9 -4.86 -8.68 -9.54
N TYR A 10 -5.19 -9.66 -8.70
CA TYR A 10 -4.99 -9.60 -7.25
C TYR A 10 -5.75 -8.41 -6.64
N SER A 11 -6.99 -8.23 -7.04
CA SER A 11 -7.80 -7.03 -6.78
C SER A 11 -8.06 -6.76 -5.29
N GLY A 12 -7.94 -7.79 -4.43
CA GLY A 12 -8.10 -7.65 -2.99
C GLY A 12 -9.45 -7.03 -2.61
N ILE A 13 -9.43 -5.98 -1.81
CA ILE A 13 -10.63 -5.25 -1.36
C ILE A 13 -10.96 -4.02 -2.22
N GLY A 14 -10.37 -3.90 -3.41
CA GLY A 14 -10.64 -2.80 -4.34
C GLY A 14 -9.81 -1.54 -4.11
N GLY A 15 -8.62 -1.65 -3.50
CA GLY A 15 -7.76 -0.48 -3.28
C GLY A 15 -7.35 0.21 -4.59
N MET A 16 -7.09 -0.54 -5.66
CA MET A 16 -6.79 0.04 -6.97
C MET A 16 -8.03 0.64 -7.64
N HIS A 17 -9.21 0.03 -7.45
CA HIS A 17 -10.47 0.59 -7.94
C HIS A 17 -10.74 1.98 -7.32
N TYR A 18 -10.62 2.09 -6.00
CA TYR A 18 -10.73 3.39 -5.34
C TYR A 18 -9.67 4.39 -5.77
N ALA A 19 -8.47 3.93 -6.08
CA ALA A 19 -7.43 4.79 -6.63
C ALA A 19 -7.77 5.31 -8.03
N LEU A 20 -8.43 4.50 -8.86
CA LEU A 20 -8.97 4.96 -10.15
C LEU A 20 -10.05 6.03 -9.95
N GLU A 21 -10.98 5.84 -9.01
CA GLU A 21 -11.99 6.86 -8.68
C GLU A 21 -11.33 8.16 -8.20
N GLU A 22 -10.37 8.08 -7.27
CA GLU A 22 -9.65 9.25 -6.73
C GLU A 22 -8.80 9.95 -7.80
N SER A 23 -8.28 9.22 -8.77
CA SER A 23 -7.45 9.80 -9.85
C SER A 23 -8.24 10.69 -10.81
N GLY A 24 -9.58 10.52 -10.88
CA GLY A 24 -10.43 11.23 -11.83
C GLY A 24 -10.27 10.79 -13.30
N VAL A 25 -9.42 9.80 -13.59
CA VAL A 25 -9.26 9.22 -14.93
C VAL A 25 -10.56 8.51 -15.32
N PRO A 26 -11.14 8.75 -16.51
CA PRO A 26 -12.33 8.03 -16.94
C PRO A 26 -12.02 6.54 -17.17
N PHE A 27 -12.70 5.64 -16.47
CA PHE A 27 -12.42 4.20 -16.53
C PHE A 27 -13.68 3.34 -16.43
N GLN A 28 -13.51 2.07 -16.76
CA GLN A 28 -14.43 0.97 -16.49
C GLN A 28 -13.61 -0.27 -16.11
N VAL A 29 -13.78 -0.79 -14.90
CA VAL A 29 -13.19 -2.09 -14.53
C VAL A 29 -13.98 -3.18 -15.23
N VAL A 30 -13.34 -3.86 -16.18
CA VAL A 30 -13.96 -4.93 -16.99
C VAL A 30 -13.91 -6.28 -16.28
N ALA A 31 -12.95 -6.50 -15.41
CA ALA A 31 -12.89 -7.61 -14.48
C ALA A 31 -11.94 -7.29 -13.30
N ALA A 32 -12.31 -7.79 -12.11
CA ALA A 32 -11.48 -7.81 -10.91
C ALA A 32 -11.29 -9.26 -10.47
N ILE A 33 -10.03 -9.72 -10.35
CA ILE A 33 -9.73 -11.13 -10.16
C ILE A 33 -8.90 -11.33 -8.90
N ASP A 34 -9.40 -12.14 -7.96
CA ASP A 34 -8.69 -12.58 -6.76
C ASP A 34 -9.18 -13.96 -6.34
N ILE A 35 -8.31 -14.73 -5.69
CA ILE A 35 -8.65 -16.04 -5.12
C ILE A 35 -9.22 -15.92 -3.69
N ASN A 36 -9.05 -14.79 -3.04
CA ASN A 36 -9.45 -14.57 -1.66
C ASN A 36 -10.94 -14.24 -1.55
N THR A 37 -11.73 -15.24 -1.19
CA THR A 37 -13.19 -15.09 -1.07
C THR A 37 -13.64 -14.02 -0.08
N THR A 38 -12.89 -13.79 1.00
CA THR A 38 -13.18 -12.69 1.95
C THR A 38 -12.98 -11.33 1.30
N ALA A 39 -11.89 -11.16 0.55
CA ALA A 39 -11.61 -9.94 -0.18
C ALA A 39 -12.66 -9.71 -1.27
N ASN A 40 -13.02 -10.74 -2.04
CA ASN A 40 -14.05 -10.66 -3.09
C ASN A 40 -15.42 -10.25 -2.54
N LYS A 41 -15.81 -10.75 -1.34
CA LYS A 41 -17.05 -10.30 -0.68
C LYS A 41 -17.03 -8.81 -0.36
N ILE A 42 -15.91 -8.27 0.12
CA ILE A 42 -15.75 -6.85 0.41
C ILE A 42 -15.73 -6.04 -0.89
N TYR A 43 -15.00 -6.53 -1.90
CA TYR A 43 -14.95 -5.89 -3.22
C TYR A 43 -16.36 -5.77 -3.83
N SER A 44 -17.09 -6.88 -3.95
CA SER A 44 -18.45 -6.90 -4.53
C SER A 44 -19.46 -6.08 -3.72
N HIS A 45 -19.27 -5.95 -2.41
CA HIS A 45 -20.11 -5.11 -1.57
C HIS A 45 -19.93 -3.62 -1.91
N ASN A 46 -18.72 -3.18 -2.18
CA ASN A 46 -18.40 -1.80 -2.51
C ASN A 46 -18.61 -1.48 -4.00
N PHE A 47 -18.43 -2.46 -4.88
CA PHE A 47 -18.54 -2.32 -6.34
C PHE A 47 -19.49 -3.36 -6.93
N PRO A 48 -20.80 -3.26 -6.67
CA PRO A 48 -21.78 -4.30 -7.02
C PRO A 48 -21.93 -4.51 -8.54
N ASN A 49 -21.56 -3.52 -9.35
CA ASN A 49 -21.66 -3.57 -10.82
C ASN A 49 -20.38 -4.04 -11.51
N THR A 50 -19.31 -4.32 -10.76
CA THR A 50 -18.02 -4.78 -11.33
C THR A 50 -17.99 -6.30 -11.38
N PRO A 51 -17.64 -6.93 -12.52
CA PRO A 51 -17.45 -8.36 -12.59
C PRO A 51 -16.29 -8.83 -11.72
N VAL A 52 -16.58 -9.58 -10.65
CA VAL A 52 -15.57 -10.16 -9.76
C VAL A 52 -15.42 -11.65 -10.05
N TRP A 53 -14.21 -12.05 -10.44
CA TRP A 53 -13.89 -13.44 -10.72
C TRP A 53 -13.14 -14.06 -9.52
N ASN A 54 -13.82 -14.94 -8.79
CA ASN A 54 -13.19 -15.74 -7.75
C ASN A 54 -12.42 -16.90 -8.38
N LYS A 55 -11.23 -16.60 -8.91
CA LYS A 55 -10.45 -17.52 -9.74
C LYS A 55 -8.96 -17.44 -9.36
N ASN A 56 -8.28 -18.60 -9.42
CA ASN A 56 -6.82 -18.58 -9.42
C ASN A 56 -6.31 -17.93 -10.70
N ILE A 57 -5.35 -17.02 -10.59
CA ILE A 57 -4.73 -16.34 -11.72
C ILE A 57 -4.17 -17.32 -12.77
N GLU A 58 -3.60 -18.45 -12.34
CA GLU A 58 -3.09 -19.49 -13.24
C GLU A 58 -4.18 -20.19 -14.05
N GLY A 59 -5.45 -19.97 -13.72
CA GLY A 59 -6.59 -20.47 -14.48
C GLY A 59 -7.12 -19.49 -15.54
N ILE A 60 -6.52 -18.31 -15.72
CA ILE A 60 -6.87 -17.33 -16.76
C ILE A 60 -6.19 -17.78 -18.06
N THR A 61 -6.93 -17.74 -19.16
CA THR A 61 -6.39 -18.06 -20.49
C THR A 61 -6.05 -16.80 -21.28
N VAL A 62 -5.24 -16.93 -22.33
CA VAL A 62 -4.99 -15.84 -23.29
C VAL A 62 -6.31 -15.37 -23.92
N ASP A 63 -7.23 -16.30 -24.22
CA ASP A 63 -8.54 -15.98 -24.79
C ASP A 63 -9.40 -15.16 -23.83
N ASP A 64 -9.34 -15.46 -22.51
CA ASP A 64 -10.00 -14.63 -21.49
C ASP A 64 -9.46 -13.19 -21.52
N LEU A 65 -8.13 -13.02 -21.56
CA LEU A 65 -7.48 -11.71 -21.65
C LEU A 65 -7.84 -10.97 -22.95
N ASN A 66 -7.81 -11.66 -24.07
CA ASN A 66 -8.17 -11.08 -25.38
C ASN A 66 -9.63 -10.63 -25.43
N LYS A 67 -10.57 -11.38 -24.84
CA LYS A 67 -11.99 -10.99 -24.73
C LYS A 67 -12.18 -9.76 -23.82
N LEU A 68 -11.42 -9.65 -22.74
CA LEU A 68 -11.47 -8.48 -21.86
C LEU A 68 -10.92 -7.24 -22.56
N SER A 69 -9.93 -7.37 -23.45
CA SER A 69 -9.35 -6.28 -24.24
C SER A 69 -9.11 -5.01 -23.39
N CYS A 70 -8.32 -5.14 -22.32
CA CYS A 70 -8.06 -4.05 -21.41
C CYS A 70 -7.03 -3.05 -21.98
N ASP A 71 -7.20 -1.77 -21.60
CA ASP A 71 -6.28 -0.68 -21.91
C ASP A 71 -5.29 -0.43 -20.76
N LEU A 72 -5.71 -0.75 -19.53
CA LEU A 72 -4.91 -0.60 -18.31
C LEU A 72 -4.93 -1.91 -17.51
N LEU A 73 -3.75 -2.44 -17.22
CA LEU A 73 -3.55 -3.61 -16.38
C LEU A 73 -2.99 -3.20 -15.03
N LEU A 74 -3.74 -3.48 -13.95
CA LEU A 74 -3.36 -3.21 -12.56
C LEU A 74 -3.06 -4.52 -11.84
N MET A 75 -1.92 -4.61 -11.15
CA MET A 75 -1.48 -5.82 -10.46
C MET A 75 -0.88 -5.52 -9.10
N SER A 76 -1.30 -6.24 -8.06
CA SER A 76 -0.64 -6.29 -6.75
C SER A 76 -0.32 -7.75 -6.35
N PRO A 77 0.67 -8.38 -7.00
CA PRO A 77 0.96 -9.79 -6.80
C PRO A 77 1.44 -10.09 -5.37
N PRO A 78 1.30 -11.34 -4.90
CA PRO A 78 1.65 -11.73 -3.53
C PRO A 78 3.07 -11.34 -3.13
N CYS A 79 3.20 -10.62 -2.02
CA CYS A 79 4.44 -10.06 -1.51
C CYS A 79 5.23 -10.99 -0.57
N GLN A 80 4.64 -12.09 -0.12
CA GLN A 80 5.22 -12.93 0.93
C GLN A 80 6.59 -13.54 0.59
N PRO A 81 6.90 -13.89 -0.67
CA PRO A 81 8.25 -14.35 -1.05
C PRO A 81 9.34 -13.32 -0.82
N PHE A 82 9.01 -12.03 -0.77
CA PHE A 82 9.95 -10.90 -0.74
C PHE A 82 10.03 -10.19 0.62
N THR A 83 9.16 -10.55 1.60
CA THR A 83 9.15 -9.90 2.93
C THR A 83 10.31 -10.36 3.80
N ARG A 84 10.78 -9.47 4.73
CA ARG A 84 11.85 -9.78 5.69
C ARG A 84 11.58 -11.01 6.56
N LEU A 85 10.31 -11.29 6.87
CA LEU A 85 9.85 -12.44 7.65
C LEU A 85 9.53 -13.67 6.79
N GLY A 86 9.58 -13.55 5.45
CA GLY A 86 9.39 -14.65 4.52
C GLY A 86 10.65 -15.47 4.31
N LEU A 87 10.49 -16.67 3.77
CA LEU A 87 11.61 -17.59 3.45
C LEU A 87 12.48 -17.11 2.28
N LYS A 88 12.25 -15.90 1.75
CA LYS A 88 12.94 -15.32 0.57
C LYS A 88 13.00 -16.30 -0.62
N GLY A 89 11.90 -17.04 -0.83
CA GLY A 89 11.82 -18.11 -1.82
C GLY A 89 11.83 -17.62 -3.28
N ASP A 90 11.65 -16.30 -3.49
CA ASP A 90 11.62 -15.64 -4.80
C ASP A 90 10.80 -16.45 -5.84
N VAL A 91 11.34 -16.78 -7.01
CA VAL A 91 10.65 -17.52 -8.06
C VAL A 91 10.36 -18.99 -7.70
N SER A 92 11.05 -19.58 -6.72
CA SER A 92 10.78 -20.92 -6.24
C SER A 92 9.53 -21.02 -5.33
N ASP A 93 9.04 -19.90 -4.81
CA ASP A 93 7.83 -19.86 -3.99
C ASP A 93 6.60 -20.05 -4.88
N ALA A 94 5.71 -20.99 -4.50
CA ALA A 94 4.49 -21.27 -5.25
C ALA A 94 3.60 -20.05 -5.48
N ARG A 95 3.69 -19.04 -4.62
CA ARG A 95 2.91 -17.79 -4.72
C ARG A 95 3.42 -16.85 -5.82
N THR A 96 4.69 -16.97 -6.23
CA THR A 96 5.26 -16.21 -7.35
C THR A 96 4.83 -16.79 -8.70
N LYS A 97 4.45 -18.07 -8.75
CA LYS A 97 4.06 -18.77 -10.01
C LYS A 97 2.95 -18.05 -10.75
N SER A 98 1.91 -17.62 -10.03
CA SER A 98 0.79 -16.91 -10.66
C SER A 98 1.20 -15.60 -11.31
N PHE A 99 2.17 -14.89 -10.75
CA PHE A 99 2.70 -13.67 -11.35
C PHE A 99 3.54 -13.97 -12.60
N LEU A 100 4.45 -14.94 -12.53
CA LEU A 100 5.24 -15.38 -13.70
C LEU A 100 4.34 -15.90 -14.83
N TYR A 101 3.23 -16.56 -14.47
CA TYR A 101 2.24 -17.02 -15.44
C TYR A 101 1.62 -15.86 -16.22
N ILE A 102 1.24 -14.75 -15.55
CA ILE A 102 0.74 -13.55 -16.26
C ILE A 102 1.82 -12.95 -17.16
N LEU A 103 3.08 -12.93 -16.72
CA LEU A 103 4.18 -12.44 -17.56
C LEU A 103 4.40 -13.30 -18.80
N ASP A 104 4.11 -14.61 -18.74
CA ASP A 104 4.14 -15.50 -19.93
C ASP A 104 2.94 -15.24 -20.85
N LEU A 105 1.76 -14.93 -20.32
CA LEU A 105 0.58 -14.65 -21.13
C LEU A 105 0.64 -13.30 -21.85
N LEU A 106 1.25 -12.29 -21.23
CA LEU A 106 1.25 -10.91 -21.73
C LEU A 106 1.72 -10.80 -23.19
N PRO A 107 2.90 -11.35 -23.60
CA PRO A 107 3.36 -11.27 -24.98
C PRO A 107 2.52 -12.08 -25.99
N ARG A 108 1.59 -12.91 -25.50
CA ARG A 108 0.71 -13.76 -26.31
C ARG A 108 -0.66 -13.12 -26.56
N MET A 109 -0.92 -11.96 -25.97
CA MET A 109 -2.17 -11.22 -26.17
C MET A 109 -2.22 -10.62 -27.60
N ASN A 110 -3.41 -10.60 -28.20
CA ASN A 110 -3.63 -9.98 -29.52
C ASN A 110 -3.45 -8.46 -29.49
N LYS A 111 -3.84 -7.84 -28.36
CA LYS A 111 -3.68 -6.41 -28.06
C LYS A 111 -3.09 -6.27 -26.67
N LEU A 112 -1.93 -5.66 -26.59
CA LEU A 112 -1.31 -5.33 -25.30
C LEU A 112 -2.04 -4.16 -24.63
N PRO A 113 -2.15 -4.14 -23.29
CA PRO A 113 -2.62 -2.96 -22.56
C PRO A 113 -1.75 -1.73 -22.86
N ASN A 114 -2.35 -0.57 -23.00
CA ASN A 114 -1.61 0.68 -23.19
C ASN A 114 -0.78 1.03 -21.95
N PHE A 115 -1.31 0.69 -20.76
CA PHE A 115 -0.70 1.02 -19.48
C PHE A 115 -0.66 -0.21 -18.56
N VAL A 116 0.42 -0.30 -17.77
CA VAL A 116 0.59 -1.31 -16.72
C VAL A 116 1.05 -0.63 -15.45
N LEU A 117 0.41 -0.96 -14.31
CA LEU A 117 0.86 -0.56 -12.98
C LEU A 117 1.00 -1.81 -12.11
N VAL A 118 2.17 -1.96 -11.50
CA VAL A 118 2.47 -3.07 -10.57
C VAL A 118 2.83 -2.49 -9.21
N GLU A 119 2.22 -3.00 -8.14
CA GLU A 119 2.59 -2.69 -6.75
C GLU A 119 3.19 -3.91 -6.07
N ASN A 120 4.25 -3.71 -5.25
CA ASN A 120 4.77 -4.74 -4.37
C ASN A 120 5.48 -4.15 -3.14
N VAL A 121 5.94 -5.00 -2.23
CA VAL A 121 6.68 -4.59 -1.03
C VAL A 121 8.13 -4.25 -1.35
N LYS A 122 8.77 -3.49 -0.44
CA LYS A 122 10.22 -3.34 -0.41
C LYS A 122 10.90 -4.71 -0.34
N GLY A 123 11.88 -4.93 -1.19
CA GLY A 123 12.59 -6.19 -1.39
C GLY A 123 12.25 -6.84 -2.74
N PHE A 124 11.12 -6.47 -3.37
CA PHE A 124 10.79 -6.92 -4.72
C PHE A 124 11.80 -6.38 -5.76
N GLU A 125 12.31 -5.17 -5.56
CA GLU A 125 13.27 -4.49 -6.44
C GLU A 125 14.58 -5.24 -6.66
N THR A 126 14.89 -6.21 -5.80
CA THR A 126 16.13 -7.05 -5.88
C THR A 126 15.82 -8.50 -6.20
N SER A 127 14.60 -8.82 -6.64
CA SER A 127 14.15 -10.19 -6.89
C SER A 127 14.27 -10.59 -8.34
N SER A 128 14.40 -11.89 -8.61
CA SER A 128 14.33 -12.43 -9.98
C SER A 128 12.91 -12.33 -10.58
N ALA A 129 11.86 -12.19 -9.75
CA ALA A 129 10.52 -11.88 -10.22
C ALA A 129 10.45 -10.49 -10.86
N ARG A 130 11.12 -9.48 -10.26
CA ARG A 130 11.28 -8.15 -10.85
C ARG A 130 12.08 -8.20 -12.17
N GLU A 131 13.16 -8.98 -12.22
CA GLU A 131 13.97 -9.13 -13.45
C GLU A 131 13.11 -9.70 -14.60
N ASN A 132 12.29 -10.71 -14.31
CA ASN A 132 11.34 -11.27 -15.27
C ASN A 132 10.31 -10.24 -15.73
N LEU A 133 9.74 -9.44 -14.80
CA LEU A 133 8.80 -8.37 -15.13
C LEU A 133 9.41 -7.37 -16.11
N VAL A 134 10.58 -6.82 -15.77
CA VAL A 134 11.28 -5.83 -16.59
C VAL A 134 11.62 -6.41 -17.97
N LYS A 135 12.17 -7.62 -18.02
CA LYS A 135 12.49 -8.32 -19.28
C LYS A 135 11.24 -8.50 -20.16
N THR A 136 10.12 -8.94 -19.58
CA THR A 136 8.87 -9.13 -20.31
C THR A 136 8.34 -7.81 -20.85
N LEU A 137 8.27 -6.75 -20.04
CA LEU A 137 7.80 -5.43 -20.48
C LEU A 137 8.69 -4.86 -21.60
N THR A 138 10.01 -4.96 -21.47
CA THR A 138 10.96 -4.52 -22.50
C THR A 138 10.76 -5.27 -23.79
N ASN A 139 10.61 -6.60 -23.75
CA ASN A 139 10.38 -7.43 -24.92
C ASN A 139 9.03 -7.13 -25.59
N CYS A 140 8.02 -6.72 -24.83
CA CYS A 140 6.73 -6.27 -25.33
C CYS A 140 6.71 -4.82 -25.86
N GLY A 141 7.81 -4.06 -25.75
CA GLY A 141 7.90 -2.69 -26.25
C GLY A 141 7.38 -1.63 -25.29
N TYR A 142 7.31 -1.92 -23.98
CA TYR A 142 6.95 -0.92 -22.98
C TYR A 142 8.15 -0.07 -22.57
N SER A 143 7.91 1.24 -22.42
CA SER A 143 8.72 2.12 -21.59
C SER A 143 8.17 2.08 -20.17
N PHE A 144 9.04 2.05 -19.14
CA PHE A 144 8.61 1.93 -17.74
C PHE A 144 9.49 2.72 -16.79
N GLN A 145 8.94 3.01 -15.62
CA GLN A 145 9.64 3.63 -14.48
C GLN A 145 9.38 2.83 -13.20
N GLU A 146 10.43 2.63 -12.42
CA GLU A 146 10.37 1.96 -11.11
C GLU A 146 10.50 2.99 -9.99
N ILE A 147 9.61 2.91 -9.00
CA ILE A 147 9.44 3.94 -7.99
C ILE A 147 9.33 3.28 -6.61
N MET A 148 10.09 3.80 -5.63
CA MET A 148 9.90 3.46 -4.22
C MET A 148 9.22 4.64 -3.51
N ILE A 149 8.02 4.45 -2.99
CA ILE A 149 7.24 5.53 -2.38
C ILE A 149 6.54 5.07 -1.09
N SER A 150 6.43 5.99 -0.13
CA SER A 150 5.66 5.83 1.11
C SER A 150 4.50 6.83 1.14
N PRO A 151 3.38 6.55 1.83
CA PRO A 151 2.30 7.52 2.04
C PRO A 151 2.76 8.85 2.64
N THR A 152 3.85 8.86 3.38
CA THR A 152 4.47 10.10 3.87
C THR A 152 4.88 11.06 2.75
N SER A 153 5.20 10.55 1.57
CA SER A 153 5.51 11.39 0.39
C SER A 153 4.29 12.13 -0.18
N VAL A 154 3.08 11.74 0.24
CA VAL A 154 1.82 12.37 -0.19
C VAL A 154 1.04 12.98 1.00
N GLY A 155 1.74 13.32 2.09
CA GLY A 155 1.18 14.02 3.24
C GLY A 155 0.43 13.13 4.25
N ILE A 156 0.50 11.80 4.13
CA ILE A 156 -0.19 10.86 5.02
C ILE A 156 0.76 10.37 6.11
N PRO A 157 0.39 10.43 7.41
CA PRO A 157 1.26 10.09 8.54
C PRO A 157 1.41 8.57 8.74
N ASN A 158 1.81 7.85 7.67
CA ASN A 158 1.97 6.39 7.72
C ASN A 158 3.19 5.93 6.95
N SER A 159 4.07 5.22 7.63
CA SER A 159 5.27 4.63 7.07
C SER A 159 4.96 3.30 6.39
N ARG A 160 4.80 3.33 5.05
CA ARG A 160 4.49 2.14 4.25
C ARG A 160 5.24 2.18 2.92
N LEU A 161 6.57 2.01 2.95
CA LEU A 161 7.37 2.02 1.74
C LEU A 161 7.02 0.83 0.85
N ARG A 162 6.72 1.12 -0.44
CA ARG A 162 6.33 0.15 -1.45
C ARG A 162 7.07 0.40 -2.76
N TYR A 163 7.28 -0.70 -3.48
CA TYR A 163 7.74 -0.68 -4.85
C TYR A 163 6.54 -0.53 -5.78
N PHE A 164 6.70 0.32 -6.78
CA PHE A 164 5.77 0.46 -7.90
C PHE A 164 6.56 0.41 -9.21
N LEU A 165 5.92 -0.14 -10.24
CA LEU A 165 6.34 -0.01 -11.61
C LEU A 165 5.16 0.52 -12.41
N VAL A 166 5.39 1.60 -13.14
CA VAL A 166 4.44 2.18 -14.10
C VAL A 166 5.02 2.01 -15.50
N ALA A 167 4.22 1.52 -16.46
CA ALA A 167 4.69 1.26 -17.82
C ALA A 167 3.65 1.72 -18.84
N LYS A 168 4.15 2.27 -19.96
CA LYS A 168 3.37 2.71 -21.11
C LYS A 168 3.84 1.98 -22.36
N PHE A 169 2.88 1.43 -23.11
CA PHE A 169 3.15 0.83 -24.41
C PHE A 169 3.38 1.94 -25.45
N SER A 170 4.52 1.95 -26.09
CA SER A 170 4.88 2.94 -27.10
C SER A 170 5.01 2.27 -28.45
N THR A 171 4.12 2.61 -29.38
CA THR A 171 4.21 2.17 -30.79
C THR A 171 5.32 2.89 -31.55
N LEU A 172 5.78 4.03 -31.06
CA LEU A 172 6.95 4.76 -31.55
C LEU A 172 8.13 4.42 -30.63
N LYS A 173 9.27 4.04 -31.21
CA LYS A 173 10.55 3.98 -30.49
C LYS A 173 10.94 5.41 -30.10
N VAL A 174 10.24 6.01 -29.15
CA VAL A 174 10.63 7.28 -28.55
C VAL A 174 11.59 6.94 -27.41
N LEU A 175 12.87 6.87 -27.78
CA LEU A 175 14.00 6.70 -26.86
C LEU A 175 14.19 7.91 -25.91
N ASP A 176 13.38 8.97 -26.04
CA ASP A 176 13.68 10.28 -25.45
C ASP A 176 12.70 10.77 -24.36
N ALA A 177 11.61 10.04 -24.07
CA ALA A 177 10.63 10.48 -23.08
C ALA A 177 10.93 9.99 -21.63
N PHE A 178 11.78 8.96 -21.48
CA PHE A 178 12.31 8.54 -20.19
C PHE A 178 13.84 8.49 -20.28
N PRO A 179 14.59 9.11 -19.37
CA PRO A 179 16.05 9.23 -19.45
C PRO A 179 16.82 7.94 -19.16
N TYR A 180 16.32 6.78 -19.59
CA TYR A 180 16.99 5.49 -19.44
C TYR A 180 17.05 4.73 -20.75
N SER A 181 18.24 4.74 -21.39
CA SER A 181 18.53 3.78 -22.46
C SER A 181 18.84 2.39 -21.86
N PRO A 182 18.48 1.29 -22.58
CA PRO A 182 18.76 -0.09 -22.11
C PRO A 182 20.24 -0.41 -21.92
N GLU A 183 21.14 0.36 -22.50
CA GLU A 183 22.60 0.11 -22.47
C GLU A 183 23.32 0.62 -21.23
N SER A 184 22.64 1.43 -20.38
CA SER A 184 23.21 1.94 -19.12
C SER A 184 22.72 1.21 -17.88
N TYR A 185 22.04 0.07 -18.01
CA TYR A 185 21.47 -0.67 -16.90
C TYR A 185 22.55 -1.41 -16.09
N SER A 186 23.19 -0.70 -15.21
CA SER A 186 23.78 -1.23 -13.98
C SER A 186 22.67 -1.31 -12.94
N PRO A 187 22.58 -2.35 -12.08
CA PRO A 187 21.51 -2.46 -11.07
C PRO A 187 21.68 -1.37 -10.01
N LYS A 188 21.43 -0.12 -10.40
CA LYS A 188 21.38 1.03 -9.50
C LYS A 188 19.98 1.08 -8.88
N LYS A 189 19.94 1.42 -7.59
CA LYS A 189 18.75 1.53 -6.76
C LYS A 189 17.59 2.23 -7.49
N PRO A 190 16.33 1.75 -7.33
CA PRO A 190 15.16 2.38 -7.95
C PRO A 190 15.06 3.86 -7.61
N ALA A 191 14.63 4.64 -8.56
CA ALA A 191 14.41 6.08 -8.40
C ALA A 191 13.27 6.35 -7.42
N VAL A 192 13.32 7.45 -6.67
CA VAL A 192 12.34 7.77 -5.65
C VAL A 192 11.86 9.20 -5.81
N LEU A 193 10.55 9.37 -5.96
CA LEU A 193 9.91 10.62 -6.28
C LEU A 193 9.90 11.62 -5.10
N SER A 194 10.18 12.89 -5.40
CA SER A 194 10.02 14.00 -4.46
C SER A 194 8.54 14.25 -4.15
N PRO A 195 8.18 14.66 -2.92
CA PRO A 195 6.82 15.07 -2.57
C PRO A 195 6.24 16.17 -3.47
N LEU A 196 7.09 17.05 -4.00
CA LEU A 196 6.71 18.15 -4.88
C LEU A 196 6.15 17.70 -6.24
N LEU A 197 6.65 16.59 -6.79
CA LEU A 197 6.14 16.02 -8.06
C LEU A 197 4.75 15.40 -7.93
N LEU A 198 4.39 14.96 -6.72
CA LEU A 198 3.10 14.33 -6.45
C LEU A 198 2.02 15.35 -6.03
N SER A 199 2.39 16.57 -5.67
CA SER A 199 1.45 17.62 -5.25
C SER A 199 0.90 18.48 -6.39
N ASN A 200 1.62 18.56 -7.52
CA ASN A 200 1.23 19.39 -8.66
C ASN A 200 0.86 18.54 -9.87
N CYS A 201 -0.40 18.12 -9.96
CA CYS A 201 -1.03 17.73 -11.24
C CYS A 201 -1.49 18.99 -12.00
N GLN A 202 -0.61 19.97 -12.22
CA GLN A 202 -0.82 21.02 -13.19
C GLN A 202 0.30 20.92 -14.24
N PRO A 203 -0.02 20.96 -15.54
CA PRO A 203 0.98 20.93 -16.59
C PRO A 203 1.58 22.34 -16.66
N GLU A 204 2.81 22.48 -16.27
CA GLU A 204 3.78 23.50 -16.70
C GLU A 204 4.83 23.72 -15.59
N GLU A 205 5.96 23.03 -15.79
CA GLU A 205 7.30 23.60 -15.61
C GLU A 205 8.33 22.53 -16.02
N GLU A 206 9.21 22.91 -16.93
CA GLU A 206 10.29 22.09 -17.47
C GLU A 206 11.17 21.55 -16.34
N LEU A 207 11.21 20.23 -16.21
CA LEU A 207 12.08 19.50 -15.28
C LEU A 207 13.50 19.47 -15.85
N GLN A 208 14.35 20.37 -15.38
CA GLN A 208 15.79 20.21 -15.52
C GLN A 208 16.29 19.17 -14.52
N ASP A 209 17.00 18.18 -15.06
CA ASP A 209 17.81 17.15 -14.37
C ASP A 209 17.13 16.29 -13.30
N GLY A 210 16.93 15.05 -13.70
CA GLY A 210 16.29 13.96 -12.98
C GLY A 210 16.95 13.51 -11.68
N HIS A 211 16.90 14.30 -10.63
CA HIS A 211 17.21 13.87 -9.28
C HIS A 211 15.94 13.55 -8.51
N VAL A 212 15.65 12.29 -8.43
CA VAL A 212 14.55 11.77 -7.62
C VAL A 212 15.05 11.54 -6.20
N PHE A 213 14.48 12.27 -5.24
CA PHE A 213 14.85 12.20 -3.84
C PHE A 213 14.00 11.22 -3.06
N CYS A 214 14.67 10.34 -2.32
CA CYS A 214 14.09 9.36 -1.42
C CYS A 214 13.97 9.91 -0.01
N LYS A 215 12.78 9.99 0.53
CA LYS A 215 12.60 9.99 1.98
C LYS A 215 12.72 8.53 2.44
N VAL A 216 13.95 8.03 2.59
CA VAL A 216 14.21 6.67 3.08
C VAL A 216 13.85 6.62 4.55
N GLU A 217 12.73 6.00 4.87
CA GLU A 217 12.45 5.58 6.23
C GLU A 217 13.32 4.36 6.56
N THR A 218 14.50 4.64 7.07
CA THR A 218 15.33 3.61 7.69
C THR A 218 14.93 3.46 9.15
N THR A 219 14.87 2.21 9.61
CA THR A 219 14.53 1.74 10.93
C THR A 219 14.94 2.66 12.10
N MET A 220 13.95 3.15 12.81
CA MET A 220 13.73 3.27 14.25
C MET A 220 14.90 3.77 15.14
N ASP A 221 15.18 5.03 15.00
CA ASP A 221 15.90 5.84 15.96
C ASP A 221 14.93 6.91 16.49
N GLU A 222 14.95 7.23 17.77
CA GLU A 222 14.06 8.24 18.37
C GLU A 222 14.16 9.60 17.68
N GLN A 223 15.36 9.98 17.24
CA GLN A 223 15.58 11.20 16.47
C GLN A 223 14.82 11.22 15.14
N LYS A 224 14.63 10.06 14.51
CA LYS A 224 13.84 9.94 13.27
C LYS A 224 12.35 10.08 13.56
N LYS A 225 11.87 9.54 14.68
CA LYS A 225 10.49 9.70 15.11
C LYS A 225 10.17 11.18 15.39
N LEU A 226 11.07 11.88 16.09
CA LEU A 226 10.95 13.32 16.34
C LEU A 226 10.94 14.12 15.04
N LYS A 227 11.85 13.81 14.11
CA LYS A 227 11.90 14.46 12.79
C LYS A 227 10.63 14.23 11.98
N GLN A 228 10.04 13.04 12.03
CA GLN A 228 8.76 12.76 11.35
C GLN A 228 7.62 13.55 11.96
N ASN A 229 7.55 13.66 13.30
CA ASN A 229 6.51 14.42 13.98
C ASN A 229 6.60 15.94 13.72
N SER A 230 7.80 16.47 13.46
CA SER A 230 8.03 17.88 13.15
C SER A 230 7.77 18.25 11.68
N ASP A 231 7.52 17.27 10.82
CA ASP A 231 7.28 17.49 9.39
C ASP A 231 5.85 18.02 9.15
N LEU A 232 5.74 19.33 9.02
CA LEU A 232 4.45 20.02 8.82
C LEU A 232 3.78 19.72 7.46
N SER A 233 4.50 19.12 6.51
CA SER A 233 3.90 18.66 5.25
C SER A 233 2.99 17.44 5.43
N LEU A 234 3.09 16.76 6.58
CA LEU A 234 2.25 15.61 6.93
C LEU A 234 1.01 16.07 7.72
N ARG A 235 -0.11 15.45 7.43
CA ARG A 235 -1.33 15.58 8.23
C ARG A 235 -1.13 14.94 9.62
N GLN A 236 -1.95 15.32 10.58
CA GLN A 236 -1.94 14.69 11.90
C GLN A 236 -2.79 13.42 11.91
N ILE A 237 -2.48 12.49 12.83
CA ILE A 237 -3.25 11.25 13.00
C ILE A 237 -4.73 11.56 13.29
N GLN A 238 -5.01 12.59 14.08
CA GLN A 238 -6.39 13.00 14.42
C GLN A 238 -7.28 13.26 13.20
N ASP A 239 -6.70 13.65 12.05
CA ASP A 239 -7.43 13.90 10.82
C ASP A 239 -8.02 12.60 10.19
N PHE A 240 -7.61 11.46 10.71
CA PHE A 240 -8.00 10.12 10.23
C PHE A 240 -8.79 9.31 11.26
N LEU A 241 -8.99 9.86 12.47
CA LEU A 241 -9.72 9.17 13.54
C LEU A 241 -11.23 9.26 13.32
N GLU A 242 -11.93 8.25 13.82
CA GLU A 242 -13.40 8.27 13.88
C GLU A 242 -13.87 9.15 15.05
N PRO A 243 -15.00 9.87 14.91
CA PRO A 243 -15.62 10.57 16.03
C PRO A 243 -15.97 9.60 17.16
N HIS A 244 -15.64 9.96 18.41
CA HIS A 244 -15.87 9.10 19.58
C HIS A 244 -17.36 8.76 19.85
N VAL A 245 -18.30 9.52 19.24
CA VAL A 245 -19.74 9.40 19.53
C VAL A 245 -20.36 8.13 18.93
N ASP A 246 -19.78 7.62 17.83
CA ASP A 246 -20.44 6.58 17.02
C ASP A 246 -19.83 5.18 17.22
N VAL A 247 -18.73 5.04 17.95
CA VAL A 247 -17.99 3.78 18.07
C VAL A 247 -17.72 3.42 19.52
N ASN A 248 -18.09 2.19 19.92
CA ASN A 248 -17.65 1.64 21.20
C ASN A 248 -16.12 1.42 21.16
N MET A 249 -15.35 2.42 21.61
CA MET A 249 -13.89 2.41 21.62
C MET A 249 -13.29 1.45 22.66
N GLU A 250 -14.02 1.08 23.70
CA GLU A 250 -13.56 0.16 24.76
C GLU A 250 -13.12 -1.18 24.20
N ARG A 251 -13.81 -1.70 23.18
CA ARG A 251 -13.46 -2.98 22.52
C ARG A 251 -12.11 -2.97 21.81
N TYR A 252 -11.53 -1.79 21.58
CA TYR A 252 -10.22 -1.63 20.93
C TYR A 252 -9.11 -1.36 21.95
N LEU A 253 -9.42 -1.18 23.24
CA LEU A 253 -8.41 -1.05 24.30
C LEU A 253 -7.49 -2.28 24.31
N LEU A 254 -6.21 -2.05 24.58
CA LEU A 254 -5.25 -3.14 24.69
C LEU A 254 -5.55 -3.96 25.95
N PRO A 255 -5.60 -5.30 25.82
CA PRO A 255 -5.82 -6.16 26.99
C PRO A 255 -4.72 -6.02 28.03
N PRO A 256 -5.03 -6.13 29.34
CA PRO A 256 -4.04 -6.05 30.44
C PRO A 256 -2.81 -6.93 30.23
N LYS A 257 -3.01 -8.17 29.77
CA LYS A 257 -1.89 -9.09 29.45
C LYS A 257 -0.98 -8.55 28.35
N THR A 258 -1.52 -7.86 27.36
CA THR A 258 -0.73 -7.23 26.29
C THR A 258 0.07 -6.05 26.83
N LEU A 259 -0.54 -5.21 27.65
CA LEU A 259 0.14 -4.09 28.30
C LEU A 259 1.31 -4.55 29.15
N LEU A 260 1.08 -5.48 30.09
CA LEU A 260 2.12 -5.98 30.99
C LEU A 260 3.30 -6.62 30.26
N ARG A 261 3.02 -7.38 29.21
CA ARG A 261 4.04 -8.18 28.53
C ARG A 261 4.79 -7.41 27.43
N TYR A 262 4.11 -6.47 26.77
CA TYR A 262 4.61 -5.90 25.51
C TYR A 262 4.64 -4.37 25.46
N ALA A 263 4.32 -3.67 26.56
CA ALA A 263 4.24 -2.20 26.55
C ALA A 263 5.50 -1.54 25.98
N LEU A 264 6.70 -2.05 26.32
CA LEU A 264 7.98 -1.52 25.85
C LEU A 264 8.25 -1.77 24.35
N LEU A 265 7.52 -2.70 23.71
CA LEU A 265 7.65 -3.03 22.29
C LEU A 265 6.61 -2.30 21.42
N LEU A 266 5.65 -1.61 22.04
CA LEU A 266 4.60 -0.90 21.33
C LEU A 266 5.14 0.38 20.68
N ASP A 267 4.76 0.63 19.46
CA ASP A 267 4.91 1.94 18.84
C ASP A 267 3.68 2.79 19.20
N ILE A 268 3.83 3.60 20.27
CA ILE A 268 2.75 4.46 20.79
C ILE A 268 2.75 5.78 20.03
N VAL A 269 1.60 6.19 19.56
CA VAL A 269 1.38 7.46 18.86
C VAL A 269 0.21 8.23 19.48
N CYS A 270 0.29 9.57 19.43
CA CYS A 270 -0.76 10.47 19.89
C CYS A 270 -1.55 11.04 18.70
N PRO A 271 -2.79 11.53 18.92
CA PRO A 271 -3.60 12.15 17.87
C PRO A 271 -2.90 13.31 17.12
N THR A 272 -2.07 14.08 17.80
CA THR A 272 -1.32 15.22 17.26
C THR A 272 -0.07 14.80 16.46
N TYR A 273 0.33 13.53 16.52
CA TYR A 273 1.52 13.05 15.81
C TYR A 273 1.30 12.99 14.30
N ARG A 274 2.41 13.16 13.57
CA ARG A 274 2.46 13.13 12.11
C ARG A 274 3.16 11.87 11.59
N ARG A 275 3.07 10.78 12.36
CA ARG A 275 3.67 9.48 12.02
C ARG A 275 2.85 8.32 12.53
N SER A 276 2.91 7.20 11.84
CA SER A 276 2.54 5.87 12.32
C SER A 276 3.32 4.80 11.55
N ASN A 277 3.44 3.61 12.14
CA ASN A 277 4.06 2.47 11.48
C ASN A 277 3.09 1.75 10.55
N CYS A 278 3.64 0.94 9.64
CA CYS A 278 2.88 0.16 8.66
C CYS A 278 1.90 -0.80 9.34
N PHE A 279 0.61 -0.61 9.13
CA PHE A 279 -0.40 -1.60 9.51
C PHE A 279 -0.27 -2.84 8.62
N THR A 280 0.04 -3.98 9.25
CA THR A 280 0.23 -5.25 8.54
C THR A 280 -0.97 -6.20 8.76
N LYS A 281 -1.01 -7.31 8.03
CA LYS A 281 -2.06 -8.35 8.20
C LYS A 281 -2.12 -8.96 9.60
N GLY A 282 -1.10 -8.74 10.42
CA GLY A 282 -1.00 -9.21 11.80
C GLY A 282 -1.53 -8.24 12.84
N TYR A 283 -1.94 -7.04 12.45
CA TYR A 283 -2.42 -6.00 13.37
C TYR A 283 -3.60 -6.49 14.23
N GLY A 284 -3.57 -6.18 15.50
CA GLY A 284 -4.54 -6.66 16.49
C GLY A 284 -4.39 -8.14 16.88
N ARG A 285 -3.41 -8.87 16.29
CA ARG A 285 -3.11 -10.26 16.63
C ARG A 285 -1.69 -10.41 17.20
N TYR A 286 -0.73 -9.77 16.58
CA TYR A 286 0.66 -9.70 17.03
C TYR A 286 0.96 -8.27 17.46
N VAL A 287 1.89 -8.11 18.38
CA VAL A 287 2.20 -6.79 18.95
C VAL A 287 3.35 -6.15 18.19
N GLU A 288 4.44 -6.88 18.01
CA GLU A 288 5.66 -6.35 17.45
C GLU A 288 5.58 -6.20 15.92
N GLY A 289 5.93 -5.01 15.41
CA GLY A 289 6.09 -4.75 13.97
C GLY A 289 4.81 -4.83 13.14
N THR A 290 3.63 -4.74 13.78
CA THR A 290 2.35 -4.89 13.05
C THR A 290 1.59 -3.59 12.83
N GLY A 291 2.02 -2.50 13.45
CA GLY A 291 1.41 -1.17 13.37
C GLY A 291 1.56 -0.41 14.69
N SER A 292 1.14 0.84 14.70
CA SER A 292 1.13 1.69 15.90
C SER A 292 -0.12 1.46 16.74
N VAL A 293 -0.06 1.81 18.01
CA VAL A 293 -1.22 1.89 18.92
C VAL A 293 -1.46 3.35 19.30
N LEU A 294 -2.72 3.73 19.48
CA LEU A 294 -3.11 5.09 19.79
C LEU A 294 -3.22 5.30 21.30
N GLN A 295 -2.58 6.34 21.81
CA GLN A 295 -2.82 6.86 23.14
C GLN A 295 -4.05 7.78 23.12
N CYS A 296 -5.05 7.46 23.94
CA CYS A 296 -6.27 8.25 24.04
C CYS A 296 -6.23 9.28 25.20
N SER A 297 -5.47 9.02 26.25
CA SER A 297 -5.27 9.98 27.34
C SER A 297 -4.19 11.00 26.93
N THR A 298 -4.59 12.25 26.73
CA THR A 298 -3.66 13.34 26.38
C THR A 298 -3.00 13.98 27.60
N GLU A 299 -3.50 13.73 28.80
CA GLU A 299 -3.01 14.30 30.05
C GLU A 299 -1.81 13.53 30.65
N THR A 300 -1.56 12.32 30.17
CA THR A 300 -0.54 11.43 30.71
C THR A 300 0.64 11.32 29.73
N GLU A 301 1.81 11.77 30.14
CA GLU A 301 3.03 11.61 29.34
C GLU A 301 3.53 10.17 29.38
N VAL A 302 3.85 9.61 28.21
CA VAL A 302 4.33 8.24 28.03
C VAL A 302 5.60 8.02 28.87
N GLU A 303 6.57 8.93 28.78
CA GLU A 303 7.85 8.84 29.48
C GLU A 303 7.65 8.80 31.01
N SER A 304 6.68 9.54 31.52
CA SER A 304 6.38 9.57 32.97
C SER A 304 5.86 8.22 33.50
N VAL A 305 5.08 7.52 32.65
CA VAL A 305 4.53 6.20 32.98
C VAL A 305 5.61 5.12 32.95
N PHE A 306 6.50 5.18 31.96
CA PHE A 306 7.54 4.17 31.75
C PHE A 306 8.75 4.34 32.70
N ARG A 307 8.95 5.54 33.25
CA ARG A 307 10.08 5.81 34.19
C ARG A 307 9.98 4.94 35.43
N GLY A 308 10.99 4.09 35.66
CA GLY A 308 11.06 3.18 36.79
C GLY A 308 9.96 2.11 36.83
N LEU A 309 9.37 1.78 35.70
CA LEU A 309 8.28 0.79 35.60
C LEU A 309 8.72 -0.60 36.12
N ASP A 310 9.97 -0.96 35.92
CA ASP A 310 10.60 -2.21 36.36
C ASP A 310 10.71 -2.34 37.88
N GLN A 311 10.68 -1.21 38.63
CA GLN A 311 10.77 -1.16 40.08
C GLN A 311 9.40 -1.40 40.77
N HIS A 312 8.31 -1.49 40.00
CA HIS A 312 6.95 -1.64 40.53
C HIS A 312 6.47 -3.09 40.44
N THR A 313 5.53 -3.43 41.31
CA THR A 313 4.81 -4.72 41.24
C THR A 313 4.03 -4.82 39.94
N GLU A 314 3.63 -6.02 39.54
CA GLU A 314 2.85 -6.24 38.30
C GLU A 314 1.53 -5.45 38.33
N GLU A 315 0.88 -5.39 39.49
CA GLU A 315 -0.37 -4.65 39.67
C GLU A 315 -0.17 -3.13 39.53
N GLU A 316 0.85 -2.58 40.13
CA GLU A 316 1.20 -1.15 40.03
C GLU A 316 1.61 -0.79 38.61
N ARG A 317 2.39 -1.65 37.94
CA ARG A 317 2.72 -1.49 36.51
C ARG A 317 1.48 -1.43 35.65
N LEU A 318 0.53 -2.35 35.86
CA LEU A 318 -0.72 -2.35 35.11
C LEU A 318 -1.51 -1.05 35.35
N GLN A 319 -1.67 -0.63 36.62
CA GLN A 319 -2.39 0.61 36.93
C GLN A 319 -1.76 1.85 36.27
N ARG A 320 -0.43 1.90 36.19
CA ARG A 320 0.27 2.99 35.49
C ARG A 320 0.05 2.95 34.01
N LEU A 321 0.17 1.78 33.38
CA LEU A 321 -0.02 1.59 31.93
C LEU A 321 -1.47 1.88 31.49
N LEU A 322 -2.46 1.53 32.30
CA LEU A 322 -3.87 1.79 32.03
C LEU A 322 -4.19 3.29 31.93
N LYS A 323 -3.41 4.16 32.61
CA LYS A 323 -3.59 5.62 32.51
C LYS A 323 -3.37 6.17 31.11
N LEU A 324 -2.58 5.48 30.27
CA LEU A 324 -2.34 5.87 28.90
C LEU A 324 -3.55 5.63 27.99
N GLN A 325 -4.50 4.78 28.39
CA GLN A 325 -5.67 4.38 27.60
C GLN A 325 -5.28 3.97 26.16
N LEU A 326 -4.30 3.05 26.05
CA LEU A 326 -3.82 2.58 24.78
C LEU A 326 -4.85 1.72 24.08
N ARG A 327 -5.10 2.01 22.80
CA ARG A 327 -6.00 1.22 21.96
C ARG A 327 -5.42 0.91 20.59
N TYR A 328 -5.92 -0.12 19.98
CA TYR A 328 -5.75 -0.33 18.53
C TYR A 328 -6.52 0.74 17.76
N PHE A 329 -6.03 1.11 16.58
CA PHE A 329 -6.83 1.85 15.60
C PHE A 329 -8.01 0.98 15.16
N THR A 330 -9.18 1.56 14.96
CA THR A 330 -10.32 0.82 14.40
C THR A 330 -10.04 0.42 12.96
N PRO A 331 -10.73 -0.59 12.39
CA PRO A 331 -10.59 -0.89 10.97
C PRO A 331 -10.92 0.29 10.06
N ARG A 332 -11.84 1.19 10.47
CA ARG A 332 -12.18 2.40 9.70
C ARG A 332 -11.03 3.42 9.73
N GLU A 333 -10.44 3.66 10.89
CA GLU A 333 -9.29 4.54 11.04
C GLU A 333 -8.08 4.04 10.23
N VAL A 334 -7.82 2.74 10.25
CA VAL A 334 -6.78 2.14 9.38
C VAL A 334 -7.12 2.35 7.91
N ALA A 335 -8.39 2.17 7.51
CA ALA A 335 -8.82 2.41 6.13
C ALA A 335 -8.65 3.89 5.75
N ASN A 336 -9.00 4.84 6.65
CA ASN A 336 -8.80 6.28 6.43
C ASN A 336 -7.32 6.62 6.18
N ILE A 337 -6.41 6.09 7.03
CA ILE A 337 -4.97 6.28 6.87
C ILE A 337 -4.46 5.66 5.55
N MET A 338 -5.09 4.59 5.08
CA MET A 338 -4.77 3.97 3.80
C MET A 338 -5.43 4.67 2.60
N GLY A 339 -6.16 5.77 2.82
CA GLY A 339 -6.75 6.58 1.76
C GLY A 339 -8.08 6.03 1.22
N PHE A 340 -8.69 5.03 1.86
CA PHE A 340 -10.03 4.60 1.47
C PHE A 340 -11.06 5.68 1.74
N PRO A 341 -11.97 5.96 0.80
CA PRO A 341 -12.97 7.03 0.96
C PRO A 341 -14.00 6.69 2.05
N PRO A 342 -14.77 7.67 2.52
CA PRO A 342 -15.85 7.44 3.49
C PRO A 342 -16.92 6.43 3.02
N SER A 343 -17.12 6.30 1.71
CA SER A 343 -18.04 5.33 1.10
C SER A 343 -17.61 3.87 1.24
N PHE A 344 -16.31 3.62 1.46
CA PHE A 344 -15.81 2.26 1.66
C PHE A 344 -16.37 1.64 2.92
N ASN A 345 -16.97 0.46 2.82
CA ASN A 345 -17.56 -0.26 3.94
C ASN A 345 -17.20 -1.73 3.96
N PHE A 346 -17.24 -2.31 5.17
CA PHE A 346 -17.12 -3.76 5.35
C PHE A 346 -18.52 -4.37 5.51
N PRO A 347 -18.84 -5.47 4.81
CA PRO A 347 -20.03 -6.25 5.12
C PRO A 347 -20.02 -6.69 6.60
N GLU A 348 -21.20 -6.74 7.24
CA GLU A 348 -21.34 -7.01 8.68
C GLU A 348 -20.72 -8.34 9.11
N GLN A 349 -20.82 -9.37 8.26
CA GLN A 349 -20.28 -10.70 8.51
C GLN A 349 -18.76 -10.78 8.55
N ILE A 350 -18.06 -9.70 8.18
CA ILE A 350 -16.58 -9.65 8.20
C ILE A 350 -16.10 -9.27 9.60
N SER A 351 -15.47 -10.21 10.30
CA SER A 351 -14.96 -9.97 11.65
C SER A 351 -13.83 -8.91 11.67
N THR A 352 -13.65 -8.22 12.81
CA THR A 352 -12.57 -7.23 13.02
C THR A 352 -11.20 -7.80 12.64
N LYS A 353 -10.94 -9.07 13.00
CA LYS A 353 -9.68 -9.75 12.64
C LYS A 353 -9.51 -9.89 11.12
N GLN A 354 -10.58 -10.22 10.40
CA GLN A 354 -10.56 -10.29 8.94
C GLN A 354 -10.38 -8.91 8.31
N ARG A 355 -11.04 -7.87 8.86
CA ARG A 355 -10.88 -6.47 8.41
C ARG A 355 -9.43 -6.03 8.50
N TYR A 356 -8.75 -6.22 9.64
CA TYR A 356 -7.33 -5.90 9.77
C TYR A 356 -6.46 -6.71 8.79
N LYS A 357 -6.76 -8.01 8.62
CA LYS A 357 -6.00 -8.87 7.72
C LYS A 357 -6.04 -8.37 6.27
N VAL A 358 -7.21 -8.00 5.76
CA VAL A 358 -7.36 -7.54 4.37
C VAL A 358 -6.83 -6.12 4.18
N LEU A 359 -7.01 -5.22 5.15
CA LEU A 359 -6.41 -3.89 5.14
C LEU A 359 -4.87 -3.98 5.12
N GLY A 360 -4.28 -4.80 6.00
CA GLY A 360 -2.83 -4.97 6.04
C GLY A 360 -2.22 -5.55 4.76
N ASN A 361 -2.99 -6.32 4.00
CA ASN A 361 -2.61 -6.81 2.67
C ASN A 361 -2.91 -5.82 1.53
N SER A 362 -3.66 -4.75 1.79
CA SER A 362 -4.02 -3.76 0.78
C SER A 362 -2.90 -2.72 0.58
N LEU A 363 -3.12 -1.79 -0.29
CA LEU A 363 -2.23 -0.68 -0.66
C LEU A 363 -2.78 0.66 -0.17
N ASN A 364 -1.99 1.73 -0.28
CA ASN A 364 -2.49 3.08 -0.03
C ASN A 364 -3.13 3.65 -1.31
N VAL A 365 -4.43 3.97 -1.21
CA VAL A 365 -5.26 4.42 -2.33
C VAL A 365 -4.73 5.73 -2.93
N THR A 366 -4.44 6.74 -2.09
CA THR A 366 -3.98 8.05 -2.53
C THR A 366 -2.63 8.00 -3.27
N VAL A 367 -1.71 7.12 -2.82
CA VAL A 367 -0.43 6.92 -3.52
C VAL A 367 -0.68 6.39 -4.93
N VAL A 368 -1.53 5.36 -5.06
CA VAL A 368 -1.82 4.75 -6.37
C VAL A 368 -2.58 5.72 -7.27
N ALA A 369 -3.53 6.50 -6.72
CA ALA A 369 -4.27 7.52 -7.48
C ALA A 369 -3.31 8.52 -8.15
N LYS A 370 -2.32 9.03 -7.40
CA LYS A 370 -1.31 9.94 -7.94
C LYS A 370 -0.44 9.30 -9.01
N LEU A 371 -0.08 8.02 -8.85
CA LEU A 371 0.67 7.28 -9.86
C LEU A 371 -0.16 7.04 -11.13
N LEU A 372 -1.46 6.80 -11.00
CA LEU A 372 -2.38 6.67 -12.13
C LEU A 372 -2.51 8.00 -12.90
N CYS A 373 -2.66 9.13 -12.19
CA CYS A 373 -2.63 10.45 -12.82
C CYS A 373 -1.36 10.65 -13.64
N LEU A 374 -0.19 10.37 -13.06
CA LEU A 374 1.09 10.50 -13.76
C LEU A 374 1.15 9.57 -14.98
N LEU A 375 0.76 8.30 -14.83
CA LEU A 375 0.84 7.31 -15.89
C LEU A 375 -0.01 7.68 -17.11
N VAL A 376 -1.21 8.23 -16.89
CA VAL A 376 -2.15 8.59 -17.96
C VAL A 376 -1.89 9.99 -18.53
N SER A 377 -1.30 10.91 -17.73
CA SER A 377 -0.98 12.27 -18.18
C SER A 377 0.29 12.37 -19.04
N LEU A 378 1.01 11.27 -19.25
CA LEU A 378 2.22 11.20 -20.09
C LEU A 378 1.89 11.09 -21.59
N ASP A 379 0.69 11.52 -22.02
CA ASP A 379 0.27 11.60 -23.43
C ASP A 379 0.67 12.90 -24.09
#